data_41b6863edefea2eaf2e6a58a5a051584
#
_entry.id   41b6863edefea2eaf2e6a58a5a051584
#
_cell.length_a   1.000
_cell.length_b   1.000
_cell.length_c   1.000
_cell.angle_alpha   90.00
_cell.angle_beta   90.00
_cell.angle_gamma   90.00
#
_symmetry.space_group_name_H-M   'P 1'
#
loop_
_entity.id
_entity.type
_entity.pdbx_description
1 polymer ?
#
loop_
_entity_poly.entity_id
_entity_poly.type
_entity_poly.pdbx_seq_one_letter_code
_entity_poly.pdbx_strand_id
1 'polypeptide(L)'
;MRDNSYDRTIERNYVQKWRFLIGEYEDVKAGRCSRFRRVGEFYRHHGTCSQTFRKYYNRYLQGGTDEDLLPRRRGPKWRTRRTPEAVEALVIAQRRLGLNRYEIHAALRDMREMVPPSLSTIQRILIRAGLNRKTPAMTEEKRRIIKEKLGELGHIDLHQLPQDMFLEPPRKPAYVVSLIDSCSRLAWAEVVASKKALPVMFRTLKMINTLNVTFGLKFEAILSDNGAEFAARTNPEDHPFEAMLIELGIRHRYTRPYRPQTNGKVERFWRTLDDDVIEGATFDNLAHFENELFEYMVYYNRLRPHQALNGMTPNAFAETKTQSPN
;
A
#
# COMPACT_ATOMS: atom_id res chain seq x y z
N MET A 1 -25.45 -6.09 14.88
CA MET A 1 -25.79 -6.03 16.33
C MET A 1 -26.10 -7.45 16.76
N ARG A 2 -25.24 -8.08 17.59
CA ARG A 2 -25.59 -9.38 18.20
C ARG A 2 -26.58 -9.10 19.32
N ASP A 3 -27.62 -9.93 19.39
CA ASP A 3 -28.70 -9.78 20.33
C ASP A 3 -28.20 -9.84 21.78
N ASN A 4 -28.20 -8.69 22.45
CA ASN A 4 -27.70 -8.49 23.82
C ASN A 4 -28.53 -9.27 24.87
N SER A 5 -29.69 -9.81 24.50
CA SER A 5 -30.61 -10.54 25.41
C SER A 5 -30.12 -11.96 25.67
N TYR A 6 -29.59 -12.63 24.66
CA TYR A 6 -29.07 -14.00 24.77
C TYR A 6 -27.82 -14.07 25.64
N ASP A 7 -26.90 -13.13 25.47
CA ASP A 7 -25.68 -13.04 26.28
C ASP A 7 -25.99 -12.81 27.77
N ARG A 8 -26.97 -11.95 28.09
CA ARG A 8 -27.40 -11.70 29.50
C ARG A 8 -28.05 -12.92 30.17
N THR A 9 -28.79 -13.72 29.41
CA THR A 9 -29.40 -14.95 29.95
C THR A 9 -28.35 -16.00 30.28
N ILE A 10 -27.33 -16.15 29.43
CA ILE A 10 -26.19 -17.06 29.68
C ILE A 10 -25.41 -16.60 30.91
N GLU A 11 -25.12 -15.32 31.03
CA GLU A 11 -24.41 -14.75 32.18
C GLU A 11 -25.17 -14.97 33.47
N ARG A 12 -26.49 -14.73 33.48
CA ARG A 12 -27.35 -14.98 34.67
C ARG A 12 -27.32 -16.45 35.10
N ASN A 13 -27.49 -17.37 34.16
CA ASN A 13 -27.45 -18.82 34.46
C ASN A 13 -26.09 -19.26 34.97
N TYR A 14 -25.01 -18.66 34.44
CA TYR A 14 -23.63 -18.95 34.88
C TYR A 14 -23.39 -18.47 36.31
N VAL A 15 -23.84 -17.27 36.67
CA VAL A 15 -23.75 -16.70 38.02
C VAL A 15 -24.57 -17.54 39.01
N GLN A 16 -25.83 -17.89 38.64
CA GLN A 16 -26.67 -18.73 39.53
C GLN A 16 -26.03 -20.08 39.78
N LYS A 17 -25.46 -20.73 38.79
CA LYS A 17 -24.70 -21.98 38.95
C LYS A 17 -23.59 -21.85 39.98
N TRP A 18 -22.76 -20.80 39.87
CA TRP A 18 -21.64 -20.62 40.79
C TRP A 18 -22.05 -20.24 42.18
N ARG A 19 -23.10 -19.44 42.36
CA ARG A 19 -23.68 -19.13 43.68
C ARG A 19 -24.18 -20.39 44.37
N PHE A 20 -24.89 -21.24 43.64
CA PHE A 20 -25.35 -22.53 44.17
C PHE A 20 -24.16 -23.41 44.59
N LEU A 21 -23.14 -23.56 43.74
CA LEU A 21 -21.97 -24.36 44.07
C LEU A 21 -21.18 -23.82 45.28
N ILE A 22 -21.09 -22.50 45.42
CA ILE A 22 -20.44 -21.88 46.59
C ILE A 22 -21.22 -22.14 47.87
N GLY A 23 -22.53 -21.94 47.83
CA GLY A 23 -23.38 -22.21 49.03
C GLY A 23 -23.29 -23.67 49.46
N GLU A 24 -23.43 -24.64 48.56
CA GLU A 24 -23.32 -26.05 48.88
C GLU A 24 -21.91 -26.45 49.37
N TYR A 25 -20.85 -25.85 48.81
CA TYR A 25 -19.49 -26.05 49.32
C TYR A 25 -19.29 -25.54 50.74
N GLU A 26 -19.86 -24.39 51.08
CA GLU A 26 -19.80 -23.84 52.46
C GLU A 26 -20.58 -24.72 53.44
N ASP A 27 -21.72 -25.29 53.03
CA ASP A 27 -22.45 -26.24 53.85
C ASP A 27 -21.71 -27.55 54.04
N VAL A 28 -21.02 -28.06 53.01
CA VAL A 28 -20.12 -29.24 53.18
C VAL A 28 -18.98 -28.95 54.15
N LYS A 29 -18.36 -27.77 54.05
CA LYS A 29 -17.30 -27.35 54.96
C LYS A 29 -17.77 -27.20 56.41
N ALA A 30 -18.99 -26.71 56.60
CA ALA A 30 -19.59 -26.52 57.91
C ALA A 30 -20.23 -27.81 58.50
N GLY A 31 -20.19 -28.93 57.76
CA GLY A 31 -20.81 -30.19 58.18
C GLY A 31 -22.34 -30.20 58.15
N ARG A 32 -22.96 -29.19 57.49
CA ARG A 32 -24.43 -29.05 57.39
C ARG A 32 -25.02 -29.76 56.16
N CYS A 33 -24.15 -30.20 55.21
CA CYS A 33 -24.62 -30.84 54.01
C CYS A 33 -24.94 -32.32 54.24
N SER A 34 -26.19 -32.73 54.04
CA SER A 34 -26.61 -34.14 54.14
C SER A 34 -26.15 -35.00 52.92
N ARG A 35 -25.82 -34.38 51.83
CA ARG A 35 -25.53 -35.03 50.53
C ARG A 35 -24.07 -35.45 50.39
N PHE A 36 -23.15 -34.67 50.95
CA PHE A 36 -21.71 -34.90 50.83
C PHE A 36 -21.05 -34.83 52.20
N ARG A 37 -20.31 -35.88 52.58
CA ARG A 37 -19.53 -35.90 53.83
C ARG A 37 -18.15 -35.27 53.67
N ARG A 38 -17.61 -35.25 52.42
CA ARG A 38 -16.26 -34.72 52.12
C ARG A 38 -16.28 -33.83 50.91
N VAL A 39 -15.47 -32.77 50.91
CA VAL A 39 -15.32 -31.82 49.80
C VAL A 39 -14.91 -32.50 48.48
N GLY A 40 -14.17 -33.63 48.56
CA GLY A 40 -13.81 -34.41 47.38
C GLY A 40 -15.00 -35.06 46.67
N GLU A 41 -16.07 -35.41 47.40
CA GLU A 41 -17.31 -35.95 46.83
C GLU A 41 -18.10 -34.85 46.08
N PHE A 42 -18.14 -33.67 46.68
CA PHE A 42 -18.73 -32.47 46.10
C PHE A 42 -18.07 -32.16 44.72
N TYR A 43 -16.72 -32.13 44.65
CA TYR A 43 -16.04 -31.87 43.40
C TYR A 43 -16.36 -32.91 42.32
N ARG A 44 -16.38 -34.17 42.67
CA ARG A 44 -16.69 -35.25 41.72
C ARG A 44 -18.12 -35.20 41.23
N HIS A 45 -19.07 -34.91 42.11
CA HIS A 45 -20.49 -34.81 41.76
C HIS A 45 -20.78 -33.67 40.79
N HIS A 46 -20.16 -32.50 40.98
CA HIS A 46 -20.38 -31.33 40.16
C HIS A 46 -19.45 -31.24 38.92
N GLY A 47 -18.66 -32.27 38.64
CA GLY A 47 -17.75 -32.30 37.50
C GLY A 47 -16.74 -31.15 37.50
N THR A 48 -16.30 -30.72 38.69
CA THR A 48 -15.30 -29.66 38.82
C THR A 48 -14.05 -30.18 39.57
N CYS A 49 -12.95 -29.44 39.51
CA CYS A 49 -11.75 -29.73 40.31
C CYS A 49 -11.48 -28.63 41.32
N SER A 50 -10.74 -29.00 42.38
CA SER A 50 -10.41 -28.08 43.47
C SER A 50 -9.75 -26.79 43.01
N GLN A 51 -8.87 -26.85 41.96
CA GLN A 51 -8.20 -25.69 41.41
C GLN A 51 -9.16 -24.75 40.73
N THR A 52 -10.05 -25.28 39.85
CA THR A 52 -11.06 -24.47 39.17
C THR A 52 -12.05 -23.87 40.16
N PHE A 53 -12.55 -24.67 41.10
CA PHE A 53 -13.50 -24.17 42.11
C PHE A 53 -12.89 -23.06 42.96
N ARG A 54 -11.69 -23.28 43.55
CA ARG A 54 -11.00 -22.27 44.39
C ARG A 54 -10.75 -20.97 43.64
N LYS A 55 -10.50 -21.02 42.36
CA LYS A 55 -10.32 -19.81 41.55
C LYS A 55 -11.56 -18.90 41.54
N TYR A 56 -12.76 -19.47 41.39
CA TYR A 56 -14.01 -18.71 41.42
C TYR A 56 -14.40 -18.35 42.86
N TYR A 57 -14.24 -19.26 43.80
CA TYR A 57 -14.52 -19.06 45.22
C TYR A 57 -13.69 -17.90 45.82
N ASN A 58 -12.38 -17.92 45.62
CA ASN A 58 -11.50 -16.85 46.13
C ASN A 58 -11.81 -15.48 45.48
N ARG A 59 -12.17 -15.47 44.21
CA ARG A 59 -12.59 -14.24 43.53
C ARG A 59 -13.89 -13.68 44.13
N TYR A 60 -14.84 -14.54 44.36
CA TYR A 60 -16.09 -14.16 45.01
C TYR A 60 -15.88 -13.63 46.43
N LEU A 61 -15.00 -14.27 47.22
CA LEU A 61 -14.66 -13.79 48.53
C LEU A 61 -13.97 -12.42 48.57
N GLN A 62 -13.19 -12.09 47.50
CA GLN A 62 -12.48 -10.82 47.40
C GLN A 62 -13.36 -9.68 46.88
N GLY A 63 -14.21 -9.91 45.90
CA GLY A 63 -15.01 -8.90 45.25
C GLY A 63 -16.47 -8.85 45.68
N GLY A 64 -17.05 -9.98 46.09
CA GLY A 64 -18.43 -10.09 46.55
C GLY A 64 -19.52 -9.86 45.50
N THR A 65 -19.15 -9.67 44.25
CA THR A 65 -20.08 -9.32 43.16
C THR A 65 -20.36 -10.48 42.19
N ASP A 66 -21.48 -10.41 41.47
CA ASP A 66 -21.84 -11.38 40.43
C ASP A 66 -20.86 -11.39 39.29
N GLU A 67 -20.25 -10.25 39.02
CA GLU A 67 -19.23 -10.11 37.93
C GLU A 67 -17.97 -10.93 38.24
N ASP A 68 -17.65 -11.16 39.53
CA ASP A 68 -16.51 -11.97 39.92
C ASP A 68 -16.70 -13.46 39.63
N LEU A 69 -17.94 -13.90 39.45
CA LEU A 69 -18.30 -15.26 39.09
C LEU A 69 -18.30 -15.50 37.58
N LEU A 70 -18.28 -14.45 36.78
CA LEU A 70 -18.27 -14.60 35.31
C LEU A 70 -16.91 -15.09 34.79
N PRO A 71 -16.91 -15.88 33.71
CA PRO A 71 -15.66 -16.32 33.08
C PRO A 71 -14.94 -15.11 32.49
N ARG A 72 -13.69 -14.89 32.89
CA ARG A 72 -12.85 -13.89 32.26
C ARG A 72 -12.61 -14.29 30.79
N ARG A 73 -12.77 -13.34 29.86
CA ARG A 73 -12.47 -13.57 28.42
C ARG A 73 -11.05 -14.12 28.29
N ARG A 74 -10.93 -15.25 27.59
CA ARG A 74 -9.63 -15.85 27.27
C ARG A 74 -8.95 -15.00 26.22
N GLY A 75 -7.66 -14.73 26.37
CA GLY A 75 -6.85 -13.97 25.42
C GLY A 75 -6.20 -12.73 26.06
N PRO A 76 -5.36 -12.02 25.30
CA PRO A 76 -4.75 -10.79 25.78
C PRO A 76 -5.84 -9.77 26.12
N LYS A 77 -5.62 -9.00 27.19
CA LYS A 77 -6.55 -7.94 27.59
C LYS A 77 -6.83 -7.05 26.39
N TRP A 78 -8.10 -6.79 26.11
CA TRP A 78 -8.53 -5.95 25.00
C TRP A 78 -7.80 -4.60 25.08
N ARG A 79 -7.17 -4.16 23.99
CA ARG A 79 -6.35 -2.94 23.85
C ARG A 79 -4.91 -2.98 24.41
N THR A 80 -4.45 -3.97 25.18
CA THR A 80 -3.06 -3.96 25.70
C THR A 80 -1.97 -4.07 24.62
N ARG A 81 -2.31 -4.53 23.41
CA ARG A 81 -1.43 -4.60 22.25
C ARG A 81 -1.88 -3.69 21.09
N ARG A 82 -2.79 -2.77 21.37
CA ARG A 82 -3.25 -1.82 20.35
C ARG A 82 -2.21 -0.70 20.23
N THR A 83 -1.97 -0.28 18.99
CA THR A 83 -1.14 0.90 18.70
C THR A 83 -1.70 2.10 19.48
N PRO A 84 -0.86 2.95 20.09
CA PRO A 84 -1.30 4.15 20.79
C PRO A 84 -2.18 5.01 19.87
N GLU A 85 -3.20 5.65 20.45
CA GLU A 85 -4.18 6.42 19.69
C GLU A 85 -3.55 7.58 18.90
N ALA A 86 -2.53 8.23 19.49
CA ALA A 86 -1.75 9.27 18.82
C ALA A 86 -1.07 8.77 17.54
N VAL A 87 -0.54 7.54 17.57
CA VAL A 87 0.10 6.92 16.39
C VAL A 87 -0.95 6.53 15.34
N GLU A 88 -2.13 6.05 15.76
CA GLU A 88 -3.23 5.77 14.84
C GLU A 88 -3.70 7.04 14.15
N ALA A 89 -3.81 8.16 14.89
CA ALA A 89 -4.19 9.46 14.34
C ALA A 89 -3.18 9.98 13.31
N LEU A 90 -1.88 9.84 13.58
CA LEU A 90 -0.82 10.21 12.63
C LEU A 90 -0.90 9.37 11.34
N VAL A 91 -1.07 8.05 11.44
CA VAL A 91 -1.25 7.18 10.26
C VAL A 91 -2.46 7.62 9.42
N ILE A 92 -3.57 7.96 10.07
CA ILE A 92 -4.78 8.43 9.39
C ILE A 92 -4.55 9.79 8.74
N ALA A 93 -3.87 10.72 9.41
CA ALA A 93 -3.54 12.04 8.88
C ALA A 93 -2.68 11.92 7.61
N GLN A 94 -1.60 11.13 7.67
CA GLN A 94 -0.73 10.89 6.51
C GLN A 94 -1.50 10.23 5.34
N ARG A 95 -2.45 9.33 5.64
CA ARG A 95 -3.31 8.73 4.60
C ARG A 95 -4.23 9.73 3.93
N ARG A 96 -4.77 10.71 4.67
CA ARG A 96 -5.61 11.79 4.13
C ARG A 96 -4.83 12.73 3.21
N LEU A 97 -3.51 12.86 3.39
CA LEU A 97 -2.60 13.52 2.47
C LEU A 97 -2.27 12.70 1.20
N GLY A 98 -2.93 11.54 1.02
CA GLY A 98 -2.79 10.72 -0.17
C GLY A 98 -1.70 9.63 -0.09
N LEU A 99 -0.88 9.58 0.95
CA LEU A 99 0.26 8.67 1.06
C LEU A 99 -0.18 7.19 1.10
N ASN A 100 0.58 6.30 0.45
CA ASN A 100 0.40 4.86 0.57
C ASN A 100 1.06 4.32 1.86
N ARG A 101 0.83 3.03 2.21
CA ARG A 101 1.32 2.44 3.47
C ARG A 101 2.85 2.46 3.63
N TYR A 102 3.60 2.42 2.53
CA TYR A 102 5.07 2.47 2.54
C TYR A 102 5.55 3.90 2.75
N GLU A 103 4.92 4.86 2.09
CA GLU A 103 5.18 6.30 2.27
C GLU A 103 4.84 6.74 3.69
N ILE A 104 3.70 6.28 4.24
CA ILE A 104 3.34 6.51 5.65
C ILE A 104 4.41 5.95 6.59
N HIS A 105 4.89 4.72 6.33
CA HIS A 105 5.93 4.12 7.15
C HIS A 105 7.24 4.92 7.08
N ALA A 106 7.63 5.37 5.88
CA ALA A 106 8.82 6.20 5.69
C ALA A 106 8.68 7.55 6.40
N ALA A 107 7.57 8.26 6.20
CA ALA A 107 7.31 9.55 6.87
C ALA A 107 7.33 9.44 8.39
N LEU A 108 6.75 8.37 8.97
CA LEU A 108 6.79 8.15 10.42
C LEU A 108 8.17 7.74 10.94
N ARG A 109 8.99 7.06 10.14
CA ARG A 109 10.38 6.74 10.48
C ARG A 109 11.26 7.98 10.56
N ASP A 110 11.02 8.94 9.67
CA ASP A 110 11.79 10.18 9.61
C ASP A 110 11.44 11.14 10.77
N MET A 111 10.30 10.92 11.45
CA MET A 111 9.96 11.56 12.73
C MET A 111 10.79 10.91 13.85
N ARG A 112 11.93 11.52 14.22
CA ARG A 112 12.92 10.96 15.15
C ARG A 112 12.42 10.59 16.55
N GLU A 113 11.18 10.95 16.91
CA GLU A 113 10.62 10.79 18.26
C GLU A 113 9.86 9.47 18.44
N MET A 114 9.69 8.64 17.41
CA MET A 114 8.87 7.43 17.52
C MET A 114 9.38 6.26 16.67
N VAL A 115 9.16 5.04 17.17
CA VAL A 115 9.34 3.83 16.36
C VAL A 115 8.11 3.66 15.45
N PRO A 116 8.27 3.68 14.13
CA PRO A 116 7.15 3.56 13.21
C PRO A 116 6.47 2.19 13.33
N PRO A 117 5.12 2.14 13.25
CA PRO A 117 4.41 0.87 13.23
C PRO A 117 4.80 0.04 12.00
N SER A 118 4.79 -1.29 12.11
CA SER A 118 5.03 -2.16 10.97
C SER A 118 4.01 -1.90 9.84
N LEU A 119 4.37 -2.20 8.60
CA LEU A 119 3.48 -2.07 7.43
C LEU A 119 2.15 -2.81 7.62
N SER A 120 2.17 -3.98 8.28
CA SER A 120 0.96 -4.74 8.61
C SER A 120 0.10 -4.04 9.66
N THR A 121 0.72 -3.31 10.59
CA THR A 121 0.00 -2.52 11.60
C THR A 121 -0.64 -1.29 10.95
N ILE A 122 0.10 -0.57 10.11
CA ILE A 122 -0.44 0.55 9.31
C ILE A 122 -1.63 0.08 8.49
N GLN A 123 -1.51 -1.05 7.77
CA GLN A 123 -2.61 -1.60 6.99
C GLN A 123 -3.86 -1.90 7.85
N ARG A 124 -3.69 -2.48 9.06
CA ARG A 124 -4.81 -2.75 9.98
C ARG A 124 -5.47 -1.46 10.49
N ILE A 125 -4.68 -0.42 10.76
CA ILE A 125 -5.20 0.91 11.15
C ILE A 125 -6.05 1.46 10.01
N LEU A 126 -5.55 1.46 8.77
CA LEU A 126 -6.26 1.95 7.60
C LEU A 126 -7.55 1.17 7.31
N ILE A 127 -7.55 -0.16 7.51
CA ILE A 127 -8.77 -0.99 7.37
C ILE A 127 -9.81 -0.57 8.42
N ARG A 128 -9.41 -0.40 9.69
CA ARG A 128 -10.33 0.04 10.76
C ARG A 128 -10.91 1.42 10.51
N ALA A 129 -10.12 2.31 9.92
CA ALA A 129 -10.55 3.67 9.56
C ALA A 129 -11.34 3.75 8.25
N GLY A 130 -11.52 2.63 7.52
CA GLY A 130 -12.18 2.63 6.20
C GLY A 130 -11.35 3.26 5.08
N LEU A 131 -10.04 3.48 5.31
CA LEU A 131 -9.13 4.18 4.41
C LEU A 131 -8.16 3.24 3.67
N ASN A 132 -8.45 1.95 3.63
CA ASN A 132 -7.59 0.93 3.01
C ASN A 132 -7.60 0.94 1.47
N ARG A 133 -8.56 1.61 0.85
CA ARG A 133 -8.66 1.76 -0.62
C ARG A 133 -8.70 3.23 -0.98
N LYS A 134 -7.96 3.64 -2.02
CA LYS A 134 -8.08 5.00 -2.60
C LYS A 134 -9.35 5.13 -3.46
N THR A 135 -9.84 4.04 -4.08
CA THR A 135 -11.12 3.97 -4.83
C THR A 135 -11.43 2.49 -5.12
N PRO A 136 -12.70 2.04 -5.19
CA PRO A 136 -13.02 0.69 -5.60
C PRO A 136 -12.70 0.51 -7.08
N ALA A 137 -11.62 -0.20 -7.41
CA ALA A 137 -11.37 -0.66 -8.76
C ALA A 137 -12.08 -1.99 -8.96
N MET A 138 -13.00 -2.06 -9.91
CA MET A 138 -13.48 -3.33 -10.46
C MET A 138 -12.27 -4.10 -11.00
N THR A 139 -12.01 -5.27 -10.44
CA THR A 139 -10.91 -6.13 -10.83
C THR A 139 -11.40 -7.18 -11.81
N GLU A 140 -11.20 -6.92 -13.11
CA GLU A 140 -10.96 -8.03 -14.04
C GLU A 140 -9.53 -8.54 -13.83
N GLU A 141 -9.33 -9.87 -13.91
CA GLU A 141 -7.98 -10.48 -13.87
C GLU A 141 -7.14 -9.99 -15.04
N LYS A 142 -6.35 -8.94 -14.81
CA LYS A 142 -5.46 -8.36 -15.81
C LYS A 142 -4.16 -9.15 -15.84
N ARG A 143 -3.84 -9.80 -16.95
CA ARG A 143 -2.51 -10.39 -17.19
C ARG A 143 -1.44 -9.29 -17.10
N ARG A 144 -0.61 -9.34 -16.05
CA ARG A 144 0.49 -8.38 -15.85
C ARG A 144 1.69 -8.80 -16.67
N ILE A 145 2.28 -7.85 -17.43
CA ILE A 145 3.61 -8.04 -18.01
C ILE A 145 4.61 -7.88 -16.88
N ILE A 146 5.14 -8.98 -16.39
CA ILE A 146 6.20 -8.99 -15.37
C ILE A 146 7.50 -9.19 -16.12
N LYS A 147 8.44 -8.26 -15.96
CA LYS A 147 9.81 -8.34 -16.47
C LYS A 147 10.75 -8.43 -15.29
N GLU A 148 11.70 -9.34 -15.35
CA GLU A 148 12.61 -9.64 -14.24
C GLU A 148 13.98 -8.99 -14.43
N LYS A 149 14.34 -8.72 -15.68
CA LYS A 149 15.61 -8.10 -16.05
C LYS A 149 15.45 -6.60 -16.25
N LEU A 150 16.43 -5.83 -15.75
CA LEU A 150 16.53 -4.39 -15.98
C LEU A 150 16.68 -4.09 -17.48
N GLY A 151 15.93 -3.11 -17.97
CA GLY A 151 16.00 -2.65 -19.36
C GLY A 151 15.42 -3.61 -20.38
N GLU A 152 14.92 -4.77 -20.01
CA GLU A 152 14.32 -5.73 -20.96
C GLU A 152 13.15 -5.11 -21.73
N LEU A 153 12.38 -4.23 -21.10
CA LEU A 153 11.27 -3.52 -21.72
C LEU A 153 11.02 -2.16 -21.07
N GLY A 154 11.19 -1.10 -21.84
CA GLY A 154 10.73 0.25 -21.54
C GLY A 154 9.29 0.44 -22.01
N HIS A 155 8.51 1.22 -21.27
CA HIS A 155 7.19 1.72 -21.71
C HIS A 155 7.29 3.20 -21.92
N ILE A 156 6.90 3.67 -23.10
CA ILE A 156 6.86 5.09 -23.44
C ILE A 156 5.43 5.52 -23.75
N ASP A 157 5.11 6.74 -23.36
CA ASP A 157 3.80 7.33 -23.61
C ASP A 157 3.87 8.85 -23.55
N LEU A 158 2.88 9.51 -24.14
CA LEU A 158 2.76 10.95 -24.23
C LEU A 158 1.48 11.41 -23.54
N HIS A 159 1.60 12.34 -22.60
CA HIS A 159 0.50 12.92 -21.85
C HIS A 159 0.37 14.41 -22.16
N GLN A 160 -0.85 14.88 -22.43
CA GLN A 160 -1.12 16.30 -22.66
C GLN A 160 -1.31 17.01 -21.32
N LEU A 161 -0.61 18.14 -21.15
CA LEU A 161 -0.75 18.95 -19.94
C LEU A 161 -2.04 19.79 -19.97
N PRO A 162 -2.79 19.85 -18.86
CA PRO A 162 -3.89 20.79 -18.70
C PRO A 162 -3.38 22.22 -18.82
N GLN A 163 -4.08 23.08 -19.57
CA GLN A 163 -3.65 24.48 -19.74
C GLN A 163 -3.99 25.34 -18.53
N ASP A 164 -5.00 24.98 -17.78
CA ASP A 164 -5.49 25.67 -16.59
C ASP A 164 -4.56 25.55 -15.37
N MET A 165 -3.55 24.67 -15.44
CA MET A 165 -2.51 24.60 -14.41
C MET A 165 -1.45 25.74 -14.52
N PHE A 166 -1.48 26.58 -15.58
CA PHE A 166 -0.52 27.65 -15.80
C PHE A 166 -1.15 29.02 -15.62
N LEU A 167 -0.46 29.93 -14.91
CA LEU A 167 -0.81 31.36 -14.86
C LEU A 167 -0.59 32.02 -16.23
N GLU A 168 0.53 31.68 -16.90
CA GLU A 168 0.84 32.05 -18.27
C GLU A 168 0.85 30.80 -19.16
N PRO A 169 -0.32 30.37 -19.67
CA PRO A 169 -0.42 29.15 -20.45
C PRO A 169 0.35 29.27 -21.78
N PRO A 170 0.97 28.19 -22.23
CA PRO A 170 1.64 28.16 -23.51
C PRO A 170 0.64 28.38 -24.65
N ARG A 171 1.04 29.10 -25.70
CA ARG A 171 0.18 29.41 -26.88
C ARG A 171 -0.32 28.15 -27.61
N LYS A 172 0.37 27.02 -27.46
CA LYS A 172 0.01 25.72 -28.01
C LYS A 172 -0.01 24.68 -26.91
N PRO A 173 -0.81 23.60 -27.05
CA PRO A 173 -0.80 22.50 -26.10
C PRO A 173 0.62 21.96 -25.88
N ALA A 174 1.02 21.85 -24.63
CA ALA A 174 2.26 21.22 -24.21
C ALA A 174 2.00 19.77 -23.76
N TYR A 175 3.01 18.94 -23.84
CA TYR A 175 2.92 17.53 -23.51
C TYR A 175 4.10 17.13 -22.63
N VAL A 176 3.96 16.03 -21.93
CA VAL A 176 5.06 15.32 -21.27
C VAL A 176 5.21 13.96 -21.92
N VAL A 177 6.40 13.61 -22.33
CA VAL A 177 6.75 12.25 -22.74
C VAL A 177 7.46 11.56 -21.58
N SER A 178 7.11 10.31 -21.26
CA SER A 178 7.75 9.53 -20.20
C SER A 178 8.23 8.18 -20.69
N LEU A 179 9.36 7.73 -20.16
CA LEU A 179 9.93 6.41 -20.39
C LEU A 179 10.14 5.73 -19.04
N ILE A 180 9.53 4.55 -18.84
CA ILE A 180 9.60 3.80 -17.60
C ILE A 180 10.07 2.36 -17.83
N ASP A 181 11.05 1.89 -17.05
CA ASP A 181 11.46 0.49 -17.06
C ASP A 181 10.42 -0.44 -16.43
N SER A 182 10.15 -1.51 -17.12
CA SER A 182 9.17 -2.51 -16.73
C SER A 182 9.52 -3.26 -15.45
N CYS A 183 10.80 -3.49 -15.18
CA CYS A 183 11.32 -4.21 -14.02
C CYS A 183 11.41 -3.31 -12.79
N SER A 184 12.30 -2.32 -12.84
CA SER A 184 12.66 -1.48 -11.70
C SER A 184 11.72 -0.30 -11.44
N ARG A 185 10.89 0.09 -12.41
CA ARG A 185 10.12 1.34 -12.38
C ARG A 185 10.99 2.60 -12.46
N LEU A 186 12.30 2.48 -12.72
CA LEU A 186 13.11 3.64 -13.08
C LEU A 186 12.45 4.37 -14.25
N ALA A 187 12.24 5.65 -14.12
CA ALA A 187 11.52 6.45 -15.10
C ALA A 187 12.20 7.80 -15.32
N TRP A 188 12.00 8.37 -16.48
CA TRP A 188 12.30 9.76 -16.75
C TRP A 188 11.20 10.38 -17.59
N ALA A 189 10.94 11.65 -17.38
CA ALA A 189 9.92 12.38 -18.12
C ALA A 189 10.47 13.73 -18.58
N GLU A 190 10.05 14.17 -19.76
CA GLU A 190 10.51 15.41 -20.38
C GLU A 190 9.33 16.17 -20.97
N VAL A 191 9.34 17.49 -20.84
CA VAL A 191 8.36 18.36 -21.50
C VAL A 191 8.66 18.42 -23.01
N VAL A 192 7.61 18.31 -23.82
CA VAL A 192 7.69 18.44 -25.25
C VAL A 192 6.61 19.41 -25.76
N ALA A 193 7.01 20.40 -26.54
CA ALA A 193 6.11 21.46 -27.01
C ALA A 193 5.21 21.01 -28.20
N SER A 194 5.36 19.78 -28.68
CA SER A 194 4.57 19.25 -29.78
C SER A 194 4.62 17.74 -29.82
N LYS A 195 3.50 17.10 -30.13
CA LYS A 195 3.39 15.66 -30.34
C LYS A 195 3.87 15.16 -31.71
N LYS A 196 4.66 15.95 -32.42
CA LYS A 196 5.28 15.51 -33.70
C LYS A 196 6.42 14.54 -33.40
N ALA A 197 6.66 13.61 -34.33
CA ALA A 197 7.67 12.55 -34.17
C ALA A 197 9.08 13.08 -33.86
N LEU A 198 9.55 14.13 -34.54
CA LEU A 198 10.90 14.64 -34.34
C LEU A 198 11.15 15.24 -32.96
N PRO A 199 10.31 16.15 -32.42
CA PRO A 199 10.45 16.61 -31.04
C PRO A 199 10.38 15.48 -30.00
N VAL A 200 9.46 14.51 -30.17
CA VAL A 200 9.32 13.35 -29.26
C VAL A 200 10.56 12.48 -29.31
N MET A 201 11.12 12.23 -30.50
CA MET A 201 12.38 11.50 -30.69
C MET A 201 13.53 12.14 -29.93
N PHE A 202 13.75 13.45 -30.04
CA PHE A 202 14.84 14.13 -29.30
C PHE A 202 14.69 14.04 -27.78
N ARG A 203 13.47 14.19 -27.27
CA ARG A 203 13.22 14.04 -25.83
C ARG A 203 13.39 12.59 -25.38
N THR A 204 12.99 11.63 -26.18
CA THR A 204 13.20 10.20 -25.90
C THR A 204 14.68 9.84 -25.87
N LEU A 205 15.47 10.33 -26.84
CA LEU A 205 16.92 10.15 -26.85
C LEU A 205 17.57 10.70 -25.56
N LYS A 206 17.16 11.91 -25.16
CA LYS A 206 17.62 12.51 -23.88
C LYS A 206 17.24 11.63 -22.69
N MET A 207 16.01 11.12 -22.61
CA MET A 207 15.57 10.22 -21.54
C MET A 207 16.38 8.93 -21.49
N ILE A 208 16.58 8.27 -22.62
CA ILE A 208 17.40 7.05 -22.74
C ILE A 208 18.81 7.33 -22.22
N ASN A 209 19.43 8.42 -22.66
CA ASN A 209 20.77 8.81 -22.23
C ASN A 209 20.80 9.12 -20.72
N THR A 210 19.84 9.87 -20.20
CA THR A 210 19.75 10.21 -18.77
C THR A 210 19.63 8.93 -17.91
N LEU A 211 18.75 8.00 -18.28
CA LEU A 211 18.57 6.74 -17.57
C LEU A 211 19.81 5.85 -17.66
N ASN A 212 20.52 5.85 -18.80
CA ASN A 212 21.75 5.09 -18.95
C ASN A 212 22.90 5.70 -18.12
N VAL A 213 23.14 7.01 -18.22
CA VAL A 213 24.25 7.67 -17.53
C VAL A 213 24.02 7.69 -16.01
N THR A 214 22.78 7.94 -15.57
CA THR A 214 22.48 8.12 -14.14
C THR A 214 22.32 6.80 -13.39
N PHE A 215 21.75 5.77 -14.06
CA PHE A 215 21.35 4.51 -13.42
C PHE A 215 21.92 3.26 -14.09
N GLY A 216 22.74 3.41 -15.13
CA GLY A 216 23.27 2.28 -15.90
C GLY A 216 22.21 1.49 -16.68
N LEU A 217 21.02 2.07 -16.89
CA LEU A 217 19.89 1.39 -17.51
C LEU A 217 19.98 1.42 -19.03
N LYS A 218 20.10 0.24 -19.66
CA LYS A 218 20.12 0.06 -21.11
C LYS A 218 18.87 -0.70 -21.55
N PHE A 219 18.13 -0.18 -22.52
CA PHE A 219 16.91 -0.80 -23.01
C PHE A 219 17.18 -1.79 -24.16
N GLU A 220 16.59 -3.00 -24.07
CA GLU A 220 16.56 -3.98 -25.15
C GLU A 220 15.36 -3.75 -26.09
N ALA A 221 14.25 -3.26 -25.53
CA ALA A 221 13.03 -2.96 -26.28
C ALA A 221 12.26 -1.81 -25.62
N ILE A 222 11.55 -1.04 -26.44
CA ILE A 222 10.61 -0.01 -25.99
C ILE A 222 9.22 -0.31 -26.55
N LEU A 223 8.20 -0.26 -25.69
CA LEU A 223 6.80 -0.44 -26.03
C LEU A 223 6.10 0.91 -26.03
N SER A 224 5.49 1.25 -27.18
CA SER A 224 4.61 2.42 -27.32
C SER A 224 3.18 1.99 -27.69
N ASP A 225 2.26 2.92 -27.72
CA ASP A 225 1.03 2.78 -28.50
C ASP A 225 1.32 2.97 -30.01
N ASN A 226 0.24 2.98 -30.83
CA ASN A 226 0.34 3.19 -32.27
C ASN A 226 0.18 4.66 -32.65
N GLY A 227 0.51 5.61 -31.74
CA GLY A 227 0.45 7.04 -32.01
C GLY A 227 1.41 7.44 -33.18
N ALA A 228 1.00 8.41 -33.99
CA ALA A 228 1.80 8.88 -35.10
C ALA A 228 3.14 9.51 -34.68
N GLU A 229 3.30 9.85 -33.45
CA GLU A 229 4.55 10.30 -32.82
C GLU A 229 5.58 9.19 -32.62
N PHE A 230 5.13 7.92 -32.54
CA PHE A 230 5.97 6.74 -32.27
C PHE A 230 6.02 5.78 -33.46
N ALA A 231 4.99 5.75 -34.30
CA ALA A 231 4.82 4.72 -35.33
C ALA A 231 4.80 5.26 -36.76
N ALA A 232 5.57 4.63 -37.62
CA ALA A 232 5.51 4.85 -39.07
C ALA A 232 4.21 4.29 -39.66
N ARG A 233 3.68 4.98 -40.67
CA ARG A 233 2.54 4.48 -41.45
C ARG A 233 2.97 3.56 -42.57
N THR A 234 4.21 3.68 -43.02
CA THR A 234 4.77 2.96 -44.19
C THR A 234 6.07 2.26 -43.76
N ASN A 235 7.21 2.91 -43.95
CA ASN A 235 8.51 2.32 -43.66
C ASN A 235 9.05 2.83 -42.28
N PRO A 236 9.45 1.97 -41.35
CA PRO A 236 10.03 2.37 -40.07
C PRO A 236 11.25 3.30 -40.21
N GLU A 237 12.12 3.07 -41.19
CA GLU A 237 13.34 3.86 -41.37
C GLU A 237 13.06 5.34 -41.74
N ASP A 238 11.90 5.61 -42.31
CA ASP A 238 11.48 6.98 -42.69
C ASP A 238 10.90 7.74 -41.48
N HIS A 239 10.65 7.06 -40.34
CA HIS A 239 10.07 7.67 -39.16
C HIS A 239 11.16 8.03 -38.13
N PRO A 240 11.31 9.31 -37.74
CA PRO A 240 12.42 9.75 -36.89
C PRO A 240 12.58 8.93 -35.60
N PHE A 241 11.47 8.62 -34.91
CA PHE A 241 11.50 7.86 -33.67
C PHE A 241 11.96 6.41 -33.88
N GLU A 242 11.47 5.76 -34.93
CA GLU A 242 11.85 4.38 -35.24
C GLU A 242 13.28 4.27 -35.75
N ALA A 243 13.69 5.18 -36.64
CA ALA A 243 15.06 5.27 -37.13
C ALA A 243 16.06 5.43 -35.95
N MET A 244 15.75 6.29 -34.96
CA MET A 244 16.55 6.45 -33.75
C MET A 244 16.67 5.13 -32.97
N LEU A 245 15.57 4.40 -32.78
CA LEU A 245 15.59 3.13 -32.05
C LEU A 245 16.40 2.06 -32.79
N ILE A 246 16.29 2.00 -34.13
CA ILE A 246 17.09 1.09 -34.96
C ILE A 246 18.58 1.40 -34.79
N GLU A 247 18.97 2.66 -34.86
CA GLU A 247 20.36 3.11 -34.71
C GLU A 247 20.93 2.79 -33.33
N LEU A 248 20.08 2.87 -32.26
CA LEU A 248 20.46 2.50 -30.92
C LEU A 248 20.42 0.97 -30.64
N GLY A 249 20.00 0.16 -31.61
CA GLY A 249 19.83 -1.28 -31.47
C GLY A 249 18.68 -1.66 -30.50
N ILE A 250 17.72 -0.77 -30.30
CA ILE A 250 16.56 -0.97 -29.41
C ILE A 250 15.36 -1.43 -30.22
N ARG A 251 14.78 -2.58 -29.88
CA ARG A 251 13.61 -3.10 -30.57
C ARG A 251 12.36 -2.29 -30.24
N HIS A 252 11.67 -1.77 -31.27
CA HIS A 252 10.37 -1.18 -31.08
C HIS A 252 9.27 -2.24 -30.97
N ARG A 253 8.36 -2.08 -30.01
CA ARG A 253 7.18 -2.92 -29.82
C ARG A 253 5.94 -2.04 -29.73
N TYR A 254 4.83 -2.54 -30.26
CA TYR A 254 3.55 -1.84 -30.23
C TYR A 254 2.54 -2.54 -29.31
N THR A 255 1.68 -1.76 -28.67
CA THR A 255 0.52 -2.31 -28.01
C THR A 255 -0.45 -2.90 -29.03
N ARG A 256 -1.01 -4.07 -28.73
CA ARG A 256 -2.03 -4.65 -29.62
C ARG A 256 -3.30 -3.81 -29.57
N PRO A 257 -3.95 -3.57 -30.74
CA PRO A 257 -5.25 -2.89 -30.78
C PRO A 257 -6.24 -3.53 -29.81
N TYR A 258 -7.04 -2.72 -29.13
CA TYR A 258 -8.07 -3.15 -28.15
C TYR A 258 -7.55 -3.90 -26.92
N ARG A 259 -6.24 -3.82 -26.58
CA ARG A 259 -5.68 -4.33 -25.34
C ARG A 259 -4.91 -3.25 -24.56
N PRO A 260 -5.60 -2.26 -23.96
CA PRO A 260 -4.96 -1.16 -23.23
C PRO A 260 -4.13 -1.66 -22.02
N GLN A 261 -4.36 -2.90 -21.60
CA GLN A 261 -3.69 -3.50 -20.43
C GLN A 261 -2.17 -3.67 -20.56
N THR A 262 -1.61 -3.55 -21.77
CA THR A 262 -0.17 -3.69 -22.00
C THR A 262 0.62 -2.47 -21.53
N ASN A 263 0.01 -1.29 -21.45
CA ASN A 263 0.65 -0.03 -21.04
C ASN A 263 0.37 0.40 -19.57
N GLY A 264 -0.21 -0.49 -18.78
CA GLY A 264 -0.65 -0.19 -17.40
C GLY A 264 0.45 0.31 -16.43
N LYS A 265 1.74 0.26 -16.80
CA LYS A 265 2.84 0.79 -15.99
C LYS A 265 3.01 2.27 -16.20
N VAL A 266 2.98 2.72 -17.44
CA VAL A 266 3.03 4.14 -17.76
C VAL A 266 1.72 4.84 -17.39
N GLU A 267 0.55 4.17 -17.56
CA GLU A 267 -0.73 4.68 -17.04
C GLU A 267 -0.69 4.91 -15.50
N ARG A 268 -0.05 3.98 -14.78
CA ARG A 268 0.14 4.13 -13.33
C ARG A 268 1.12 5.27 -13.01
N PHE A 269 2.15 5.45 -13.83
CA PHE A 269 3.09 6.56 -13.70
C PHE A 269 2.37 7.90 -13.88
N TRP A 270 1.56 8.05 -14.93
CA TRP A 270 0.76 9.26 -15.18
C TRP A 270 -0.13 9.60 -13.99
N ARG A 271 -0.91 8.63 -13.51
CA ARG A 271 -1.74 8.84 -12.33
C ARG A 271 -0.94 9.28 -11.10
N THR A 272 0.29 8.78 -10.95
CA THR A 272 1.16 9.15 -9.84
C THR A 272 1.70 10.57 -10.03
N LEU A 273 2.06 10.94 -11.26
CA LEU A 273 2.49 12.30 -11.61
C LEU A 273 1.34 13.30 -11.44
N ASP A 274 0.15 12.94 -11.90
CA ASP A 274 -1.05 13.76 -11.72
C ASP A 274 -1.34 13.98 -10.22
N ASP A 275 -1.41 12.90 -9.44
CA ASP A 275 -1.69 12.95 -7.99
C ASP A 275 -0.61 13.75 -7.21
N ASP A 276 0.68 13.64 -7.58
CA ASP A 276 1.79 14.16 -6.79
C ASP A 276 2.26 15.56 -7.23
N VAL A 277 2.06 15.95 -8.52
CA VAL A 277 2.62 17.18 -9.09
C VAL A 277 1.58 18.09 -9.72
N ILE A 278 0.58 17.54 -10.43
CA ILE A 278 -0.32 18.33 -11.27
C ILE A 278 -1.62 18.69 -10.52
N GLU A 279 -2.24 17.74 -9.82
CA GLU A 279 -3.54 17.94 -9.19
C GLU A 279 -3.48 19.03 -8.10
N GLY A 280 -4.20 20.12 -8.33
CA GLY A 280 -4.29 21.26 -7.41
C GLY A 280 -3.06 22.18 -7.39
N ALA A 281 -2.07 21.94 -8.27
CA ALA A 281 -0.90 22.82 -8.42
C ALA A 281 -1.15 23.93 -9.47
N THR A 282 -0.47 25.05 -9.29
CA THR A 282 -0.46 26.15 -10.25
C THR A 282 0.98 26.55 -10.53
N PHE A 283 1.36 26.62 -11.80
CA PHE A 283 2.71 26.96 -12.24
C PHE A 283 2.68 28.31 -12.95
N ASP A 284 3.73 29.12 -12.80
CA ASP A 284 3.80 30.40 -13.47
C ASP A 284 3.75 30.24 -14.99
N ASN A 285 4.56 29.31 -15.51
CA ASN A 285 4.66 29.01 -16.94
C ASN A 285 5.24 27.61 -17.17
N LEU A 286 5.42 27.21 -18.44
CA LEU A 286 5.93 25.90 -18.82
C LEU A 286 7.35 25.63 -18.31
N ALA A 287 8.21 26.65 -18.23
CA ALA A 287 9.59 26.49 -17.74
C ALA A 287 9.62 26.22 -16.22
N HIS A 288 8.72 26.86 -15.45
CA HIS A 288 8.53 26.54 -14.03
C HIS A 288 8.12 25.08 -13.85
N PHE A 289 7.12 24.60 -14.60
CA PHE A 289 6.72 23.19 -14.55
C PHE A 289 7.86 22.24 -14.98
N GLU A 290 8.68 22.59 -15.97
CA GLU A 290 9.81 21.76 -16.42
C GLU A 290 10.85 21.57 -15.30
N ASN A 291 11.09 22.60 -14.48
CA ASN A 291 11.99 22.50 -13.32
C ASN A 291 11.39 21.63 -12.21
N GLU A 292 10.12 21.82 -11.88
CA GLU A 292 9.41 21.00 -10.88
C GLU A 292 9.34 19.52 -11.31
N LEU A 293 9.09 19.27 -12.59
CA LEU A 293 9.11 17.93 -13.15
C LEU A 293 10.50 17.28 -13.00
N PHE A 294 11.57 18.02 -13.25
CA PHE A 294 12.93 17.52 -13.09
C PHE A 294 13.20 17.13 -11.63
N GLU A 295 12.89 18.00 -10.67
CA GLU A 295 13.05 17.72 -9.24
C GLU A 295 12.19 16.52 -8.81
N TYR A 296 10.96 16.46 -9.31
CA TYR A 296 10.09 15.31 -9.06
C TYR A 296 10.66 14.00 -9.62
N MET A 297 11.27 14.00 -10.80
CA MET A 297 11.86 12.78 -11.37
C MET A 297 13.06 12.29 -10.55
N VAL A 298 13.83 13.20 -9.95
CA VAL A 298 14.88 12.82 -8.98
C VAL A 298 14.27 12.21 -7.72
N TYR A 299 13.25 12.84 -7.15
CA TYR A 299 12.51 12.32 -6.00
C TYR A 299 11.88 10.96 -6.29
N TYR A 300 11.18 10.82 -7.42
CA TYR A 300 10.52 9.59 -7.87
C TYR A 300 11.47 8.39 -7.89
N ASN A 301 12.66 8.58 -8.46
CA ASN A 301 13.63 7.50 -8.65
C ASN A 301 14.43 7.18 -7.38
N ARG A 302 14.80 8.19 -6.58
CA ARG A 302 15.75 8.04 -5.47
C ARG A 302 15.12 8.02 -4.09
N LEU A 303 13.97 8.65 -3.91
CA LEU A 303 13.40 8.89 -2.57
C LEU A 303 12.00 8.28 -2.41
N ARG A 304 11.18 8.24 -3.45
CA ARG A 304 9.79 7.78 -3.36
C ARG A 304 9.69 6.26 -3.19
N PRO A 305 9.10 5.75 -2.09
CA PRO A 305 8.87 4.32 -1.91
C PRO A 305 7.76 3.80 -2.82
N HIS A 306 8.00 2.71 -3.54
CA HIS A 306 7.05 2.11 -4.47
C HIS A 306 6.40 0.84 -3.92
N GLN A 307 5.08 0.80 -3.89
CA GLN A 307 4.34 -0.38 -3.45
C GLN A 307 4.66 -1.63 -4.29
N ALA A 308 4.85 -1.46 -5.61
CA ALA A 308 5.17 -2.56 -6.53
C ALA A 308 6.59 -3.13 -6.31
N LEU A 309 7.45 -2.40 -5.62
CA LEU A 309 8.83 -2.77 -5.28
C LEU A 309 8.99 -3.07 -3.77
N ASN A 310 7.90 -3.46 -3.10
CA ASN A 310 7.89 -3.73 -1.65
C ASN A 310 8.40 -2.58 -0.77
N GLY A 311 8.18 -1.33 -1.21
CA GLY A 311 8.59 -0.14 -0.50
C GLY A 311 10.01 0.34 -0.81
N MET A 312 10.73 -0.33 -1.70
CA MET A 312 12.00 0.18 -2.21
C MET A 312 11.76 1.32 -3.20
N THR A 313 12.75 2.21 -3.32
CA THR A 313 12.80 3.18 -4.42
C THR A 313 13.19 2.47 -5.72
N PRO A 314 12.85 3.00 -6.91
CA PRO A 314 13.29 2.45 -8.19
C PRO A 314 14.80 2.26 -8.27
N ASN A 315 15.59 3.24 -7.81
CA ASN A 315 17.04 3.17 -7.79
C ASN A 315 17.56 2.05 -6.87
N ALA A 316 17.11 1.99 -5.62
CA ALA A 316 17.53 0.96 -4.69
C ALA A 316 17.17 -0.46 -5.19
N PHE A 317 16.00 -0.61 -5.83
CA PHE A 317 15.62 -1.88 -6.42
C PHE A 317 16.51 -2.25 -7.61
N ALA A 318 16.87 -1.30 -8.48
CA ALA A 318 17.77 -1.54 -9.61
C ALA A 318 19.16 -1.98 -9.15
N GLU A 319 19.70 -1.34 -8.09
CA GLU A 319 20.98 -1.71 -7.48
C GLU A 319 20.97 -3.17 -6.99
N THR A 320 19.88 -3.65 -6.35
CA THR A 320 19.79 -5.05 -5.93
C THR A 320 19.83 -6.03 -7.09
N LYS A 321 19.24 -5.63 -8.24
CA LYS A 321 19.25 -6.46 -9.45
C LYS A 321 20.60 -6.50 -10.16
N THR A 322 21.38 -5.43 -10.04
CA THR A 322 22.74 -5.36 -10.62
C THR A 322 23.76 -6.15 -9.79
N GLN A 323 23.57 -6.22 -8.47
CA GLN A 323 24.47 -6.93 -7.55
C GLN A 323 24.23 -8.44 -7.47
N SER A 324 23.11 -8.94 -8.01
CA SER A 324 22.81 -10.38 -8.09
C SER A 324 22.99 -10.85 -9.55
N PRO A 325 24.21 -11.19 -9.99
CA PRO A 325 24.37 -11.84 -11.29
C PRO A 325 23.76 -13.24 -11.20
N ASN A 326 22.81 -13.54 -12.09
CA ASN A 326 22.38 -14.92 -12.35
C ASN A 326 23.52 -15.72 -12.97
#